data_04e0ffa127d74406f449a533bfb667ca
#
_entry.id   04e0ffa127d74406f449a533bfb667ca
#
_cell.length_a   1.000
_cell.length_b   1.000
_cell.length_c   1.000
_cell.angle_alpha   90.00
_cell.angle_beta   90.00
_cell.angle_gamma   90.00
#
_symmetry.space_group_name_H-M   'P 1'
#
loop_
_entity.id
_entity.type
_entity.pdbx_description
1 polymer ?
#
loop_
_entity_poly.entity_id
_entity_poly.type
_entity_poly.pdbx_seq_one_letter_code
_entity_poly.pdbx_strand_id
1 'polypeptide(L)'
;MEFGFYLPTHGPLAKRDPILKIASHAENIGFDSMVAGDHVIAPINPESQYPYSVGSEVPWDSSGEHLEMITELAFLAGVTSNAKLVTSVLIVPHRNPVLTAKMLSTIDVLSGGRLVVGVGVGWLEEEFESLDTPPFKRRGKVTDEYISIFKELWSEEEPSHDGEFYSFKPLHFSHKPIQRPGPPIWVGGQSRAAIRRVVKMADAWHPVGANPASPLEPSEMSVEIDYMDSYCEKIGRNRSEISIVLKAPVYDKENSFGGNRRRFSGNPEQIVADIKEYENLGVSHIVLDTRSADLNKSLEKMDWLSEEVMSSFR
;
A
#
# COMPACT_ATOMS: atom_id res chain seq x y z
N MET A 1 6.41 6.92 15.76
CA MET A 1 5.37 6.27 14.94
C MET A 1 4.96 7.20 13.81
N GLU A 2 5.00 6.76 12.53
CA GLU A 2 4.46 7.51 11.40
C GLU A 2 2.99 7.12 11.17
N PHE A 3 2.20 8.06 10.62
CA PHE A 3 0.78 7.86 10.34
C PHE A 3 0.45 8.18 8.89
N GLY A 4 -0.20 7.25 8.21
CA GLY A 4 -0.75 7.43 6.89
C GLY A 4 -2.27 7.32 6.87
N PHE A 5 -2.87 7.74 5.77
CA PHE A 5 -4.30 7.58 5.56
C PHE A 5 -4.60 7.11 4.12
N TYR A 6 -5.79 6.55 3.93
CA TYR A 6 -6.23 6.03 2.65
C TYR A 6 -6.96 7.11 1.84
N LEU A 7 -6.50 7.35 0.61
CA LEU A 7 -7.17 8.23 -0.35
C LEU A 7 -8.49 7.60 -0.85
N PRO A 8 -9.49 8.39 -1.17
CA PRO A 8 -10.72 7.89 -1.78
C PRO A 8 -10.52 7.64 -3.28
N THR A 9 -9.79 6.58 -3.65
CA THR A 9 -9.53 6.19 -5.03
C THR A 9 -10.77 5.65 -5.76
N HIS A 10 -11.85 5.37 -5.04
CA HIS A 10 -13.13 4.89 -5.57
C HIS A 10 -14.30 5.50 -4.79
N GLY A 11 -15.52 5.36 -5.36
CA GLY A 11 -16.75 5.85 -4.73
C GLY A 11 -16.95 7.36 -4.86
N PRO A 12 -17.93 7.94 -4.13
CA PRO A 12 -18.44 9.29 -4.41
C PRO A 12 -17.41 10.41 -4.20
N LEU A 13 -16.35 10.17 -3.41
CA LEU A 13 -15.28 11.13 -3.16
C LEU A 13 -14.08 10.97 -4.09
N ALA A 14 -14.07 9.99 -5.00
CA ALA A 14 -13.06 9.81 -6.04
C ALA A 14 -13.19 10.89 -7.14
N LYS A 15 -13.07 12.14 -6.74
CA LYS A 15 -13.23 13.34 -7.57
C LYS A 15 -12.19 14.37 -7.20
N ARG A 16 -11.85 15.24 -8.17
CA ARG A 16 -10.79 16.25 -8.03
C ARG A 16 -10.87 17.04 -6.72
N ASP A 17 -12.01 17.69 -6.45
CA ASP A 17 -12.11 18.64 -5.34
C ASP A 17 -12.13 17.96 -3.95
N PRO A 18 -12.84 16.85 -3.72
CA PRO A 18 -12.70 16.07 -2.49
C PRO A 18 -11.27 15.58 -2.24
N ILE A 19 -10.60 15.03 -3.26
CA ILE A 19 -9.23 14.53 -3.13
C ILE A 19 -8.26 15.65 -2.75
N LEU A 20 -8.35 16.80 -3.41
CA LEU A 20 -7.52 17.99 -3.07
C LEU A 20 -7.76 18.45 -1.64
N LYS A 21 -9.02 18.51 -1.20
CA LYS A 21 -9.35 18.91 0.18
C LYS A 21 -8.79 17.92 1.20
N ILE A 22 -8.99 16.64 0.98
CA ILE A 22 -8.48 15.58 1.88
C ILE A 22 -6.94 15.61 1.93
N ALA A 23 -6.27 15.67 0.79
CA ALA A 23 -4.81 15.68 0.73
C ALA A 23 -4.19 16.90 1.42
N SER A 24 -4.70 18.10 1.10
CA SER A 24 -4.25 19.34 1.74
C SER A 24 -4.53 19.37 3.24
N HIS A 25 -5.71 18.90 3.66
CA HIS A 25 -6.07 18.83 5.06
C HIS A 25 -5.16 17.89 5.84
N ALA A 26 -4.91 16.69 5.30
CA ALA A 26 -4.03 15.70 5.89
C ALA A 26 -2.61 16.23 6.14
N GLU A 27 -2.01 16.93 5.16
CA GLU A 27 -0.69 17.56 5.34
C GLU A 27 -0.71 18.60 6.47
N ASN A 28 -1.77 19.42 6.54
CA ASN A 28 -1.91 20.49 7.54
C ASN A 28 -2.02 19.94 8.98
N ILE A 29 -2.68 18.80 9.16
CA ILE A 29 -2.86 18.17 10.47
C ILE A 29 -1.79 17.11 10.77
N GLY A 30 -0.84 16.91 9.85
CA GLY A 30 0.41 16.17 10.08
C GLY A 30 0.33 14.67 9.83
N PHE A 31 -0.43 14.21 8.85
CA PHE A 31 -0.24 12.85 8.33
C PHE A 31 1.06 12.75 7.51
N ASP A 32 1.80 11.66 7.72
CA ASP A 32 3.10 11.42 7.11
C ASP A 32 3.01 10.82 5.71
N SER A 33 1.89 10.16 5.38
CA SER A 33 1.70 9.53 4.06
C SER A 33 0.24 9.46 3.62
N MET A 34 0.04 9.50 2.30
CA MET A 34 -1.23 9.27 1.60
C MET A 34 -1.10 8.01 0.76
N VAL A 35 -2.02 7.06 0.92
CA VAL A 35 -1.94 5.81 0.18
C VAL A 35 -3.12 5.63 -0.77
N ALA A 36 -2.84 5.16 -1.98
CA ALA A 36 -3.83 4.89 -3.03
C ALA A 36 -3.87 3.40 -3.38
N GLY A 37 -5.07 2.85 -3.59
CA GLY A 37 -5.28 1.47 -4.03
C GLY A 37 -5.27 1.35 -5.54
N ASP A 38 -4.97 0.15 -6.06
CA ASP A 38 -4.84 -0.12 -7.48
C ASP A 38 -5.90 -1.09 -7.97
N HIS A 39 -6.85 -0.57 -8.75
CA HIS A 39 -7.73 -1.30 -9.66
C HIS A 39 -7.86 -0.48 -10.93
N VAL A 40 -7.71 -1.10 -12.09
CA VAL A 40 -7.83 -0.46 -13.40
C VAL A 40 -9.26 -0.57 -13.91
N ILE A 41 -9.88 -1.72 -13.67
CA ILE A 41 -11.27 -2.01 -14.02
C ILE A 41 -11.97 -2.76 -12.90
N ALA A 42 -13.30 -2.67 -12.87
CA ALA A 42 -14.16 -3.43 -11.95
C ALA A 42 -15.07 -4.34 -12.77
N PRO A 43 -14.88 -5.67 -12.74
CA PRO A 43 -15.82 -6.61 -13.35
C PRO A 43 -17.22 -6.49 -12.74
N ILE A 44 -18.26 -6.63 -13.56
CA ILE A 44 -19.66 -6.51 -13.09
C ILE A 44 -20.04 -7.68 -12.17
N ASN A 45 -19.61 -8.88 -12.49
CA ASN A 45 -19.89 -10.09 -11.70
C ASN A 45 -18.60 -10.92 -11.56
N PRO A 46 -17.67 -10.55 -10.68
CA PRO A 46 -16.45 -11.32 -10.49
C PRO A 46 -16.73 -12.67 -9.82
N GLU A 47 -16.07 -13.73 -10.27
CA GLU A 47 -16.04 -15.04 -9.60
C GLU A 47 -14.95 -15.07 -8.53
N SER A 48 -13.91 -14.24 -8.69
CA SER A 48 -12.82 -14.07 -7.75
C SER A 48 -13.32 -13.52 -6.41
N GLN A 49 -12.79 -14.07 -5.31
CA GLN A 49 -13.17 -13.67 -3.95
C GLN A 49 -12.22 -12.64 -3.39
N TYR A 50 -12.73 -11.54 -2.85
CA TYR A 50 -11.93 -10.53 -2.20
C TYR A 50 -11.36 -11.04 -0.87
N PRO A 51 -10.02 -11.06 -0.71
CA PRO A 51 -9.39 -11.72 0.44
C PRO A 51 -9.54 -10.97 1.77
N TYR A 52 -10.02 -9.72 1.76
CA TYR A 52 -10.12 -8.87 2.95
C TYR A 52 -11.57 -8.55 3.33
N SER A 53 -12.56 -9.30 2.82
CA SER A 53 -13.96 -9.20 3.20
C SER A 53 -14.50 -10.53 3.69
N VAL A 54 -15.25 -10.51 4.79
CA VAL A 54 -16.05 -11.65 5.24
C VAL A 54 -17.28 -11.72 4.33
N GLY A 55 -17.41 -12.80 3.56
CA GLY A 55 -18.48 -12.97 2.57
C GLY A 55 -18.03 -12.64 1.15
N SER A 56 -16.75 -12.31 0.94
CA SER A 56 -16.13 -12.09 -0.38
C SER A 56 -16.67 -10.89 -1.16
N GLU A 57 -17.34 -9.95 -0.47
CA GLU A 57 -17.80 -8.71 -1.09
C GLU A 57 -16.61 -7.90 -1.61
N VAL A 58 -16.72 -7.46 -2.86
CA VAL A 58 -15.69 -6.62 -3.50
C VAL A 58 -15.64 -5.23 -2.85
N PRO A 59 -14.47 -4.57 -2.83
CA PRO A 59 -14.27 -3.31 -2.10
C PRO A 59 -14.86 -2.07 -2.80
N TRP A 60 -15.53 -2.22 -3.93
CA TRP A 60 -16.17 -1.14 -4.68
C TRP A 60 -17.69 -1.29 -4.70
N ASP A 61 -18.39 -0.20 -4.97
CA ASP A 61 -19.82 -0.20 -5.17
C ASP A 61 -20.22 -0.68 -6.59
N SER A 62 -21.52 -0.74 -6.86
CA SER A 62 -22.07 -1.19 -8.14
C SER A 62 -21.71 -0.29 -9.34
N SER A 63 -21.18 0.91 -9.10
CA SER A 63 -20.72 1.81 -10.18
C SER A 63 -19.40 1.35 -10.79
N GLY A 64 -18.56 0.67 -10.00
CA GLY A 64 -17.21 0.29 -10.41
C GLY A 64 -16.27 1.48 -10.65
N GLU A 65 -16.65 2.68 -10.19
CA GLU A 65 -15.86 3.89 -10.39
C GLU A 65 -14.54 3.82 -9.61
N HIS A 66 -13.41 3.85 -10.34
CA HIS A 66 -12.06 3.93 -9.79
C HIS A 66 -11.24 4.96 -10.56
N LEU A 67 -10.39 5.69 -9.83
CA LEU A 67 -9.32 6.45 -10.45
C LEU A 67 -8.11 5.53 -10.68
N GLU A 68 -7.40 5.75 -11.77
CA GLU A 68 -6.14 5.04 -12.01
C GLU A 68 -5.07 5.58 -11.05
N MET A 69 -4.55 4.68 -10.22
CA MET A 69 -3.75 5.01 -9.05
C MET A 69 -2.47 5.81 -9.37
N ILE A 70 -1.73 5.44 -10.42
CA ILE A 70 -0.47 6.10 -10.78
C ILE A 70 -0.76 7.53 -11.24
N THR A 71 -1.83 7.72 -12.00
CA THR A 71 -2.29 9.03 -12.47
C THR A 71 -2.77 9.90 -11.31
N GLU A 72 -3.50 9.32 -10.33
CA GLU A 72 -3.92 10.02 -9.12
C GLU A 72 -2.71 10.50 -8.30
N LEU A 73 -1.71 9.63 -8.07
CA LEU A 73 -0.51 10.00 -7.33
C LEU A 73 0.36 11.03 -8.09
N ALA A 74 0.39 10.97 -9.43
CA ALA A 74 1.07 12.00 -10.23
C ALA A 74 0.41 13.38 -10.08
N PHE A 75 -0.93 13.41 -10.04
CA PHE A 75 -1.66 14.66 -9.77
C PHE A 75 -1.34 15.18 -8.36
N LEU A 76 -1.33 14.32 -7.35
CA LEU A 76 -1.02 14.69 -5.97
C LEU A 76 0.44 15.13 -5.79
N ALA A 77 1.37 14.59 -6.55
CA ALA A 77 2.77 15.01 -6.55
C ALA A 77 2.93 16.51 -6.85
N GLY A 78 2.07 17.05 -7.73
CA GLY A 78 2.10 18.46 -8.10
C GLY A 78 1.36 19.42 -7.16
N VAL A 79 0.53 18.91 -6.24
CA VAL A 79 -0.35 19.75 -5.39
C VAL A 79 -0.14 19.54 -3.89
N THR A 80 0.78 18.67 -3.51
CA THR A 80 1.19 18.41 -2.12
C THR A 80 2.69 18.62 -1.96
N SER A 81 3.18 18.76 -0.72
CA SER A 81 4.57 19.18 -0.48
C SER A 81 5.35 18.30 0.51
N ASN A 82 4.70 17.64 1.45
CA ASN A 82 5.36 17.00 2.60
C ASN A 82 5.10 15.50 2.69
N ALA A 83 3.85 15.08 2.61
CA ALA A 83 3.48 13.69 2.83
C ALA A 83 4.03 12.77 1.73
N LYS A 84 4.44 11.55 2.13
CA LYS A 84 4.82 10.49 1.21
C LYS A 84 3.61 10.09 0.36
N LEU A 85 3.85 9.81 -0.90
CA LEU A 85 2.86 9.31 -1.86
C LEU A 85 3.08 7.81 -2.03
N VAL A 86 2.10 7.00 -1.65
CA VAL A 86 2.31 5.55 -1.52
C VAL A 86 1.31 4.78 -2.37
N THR A 87 1.79 3.89 -3.21
CA THR A 87 0.93 2.88 -3.82
C THR A 87 0.62 1.78 -2.78
N SER A 88 -0.66 1.48 -2.52
CA SER A 88 -1.04 0.48 -1.51
C SER A 88 -2.19 -0.44 -1.98
N VAL A 89 -1.91 -1.36 -2.88
CA VAL A 89 -0.60 -1.66 -3.44
C VAL A 89 -0.68 -1.65 -4.96
N LEU A 90 0.39 -1.26 -5.65
CA LEU A 90 0.51 -1.44 -7.10
C LEU A 90 0.42 -2.94 -7.43
N ILE A 91 -0.55 -3.31 -8.25
CA ILE A 91 -0.64 -4.68 -8.77
C ILE A 91 0.35 -4.79 -9.93
N VAL A 92 1.56 -5.23 -9.60
CA VAL A 92 2.72 -5.17 -10.50
C VAL A 92 2.48 -5.82 -11.86
N PRO A 93 1.80 -6.99 -11.97
CA PRO A 93 1.58 -7.63 -13.27
C PRO A 93 0.60 -6.90 -14.20
N HIS A 94 -0.17 -5.92 -13.74
CA HIS A 94 -1.21 -5.25 -14.55
C HIS A 94 -0.64 -4.35 -15.64
N ARG A 95 0.64 -3.97 -15.57
CA ARG A 95 1.23 -2.98 -16.48
C ARG A 95 2.57 -3.45 -17.03
N ASN A 96 2.94 -2.93 -18.19
CA ASN A 96 4.28 -3.12 -18.75
C ASN A 96 5.35 -2.62 -17.76
N PRO A 97 6.37 -3.43 -17.38
CA PRO A 97 7.30 -3.08 -16.32
C PRO A 97 8.19 -1.87 -16.66
N VAL A 98 8.62 -1.70 -17.91
CA VAL A 98 9.45 -0.57 -18.31
C VAL A 98 8.65 0.74 -18.26
N LEU A 99 7.41 0.72 -18.75
CA LEU A 99 6.51 1.88 -18.67
C LEU A 99 6.18 2.23 -17.23
N THR A 100 5.89 1.24 -16.40
CA THR A 100 5.59 1.43 -14.98
C THR A 100 6.78 2.01 -14.22
N ALA A 101 7.97 1.47 -14.41
CA ALA A 101 9.19 2.02 -13.82
C ALA A 101 9.41 3.50 -14.21
N LYS A 102 9.06 3.85 -15.48
CA LYS A 102 9.14 5.23 -15.96
C LYS A 102 8.13 6.16 -15.32
N MET A 103 6.88 5.72 -15.19
CA MET A 103 5.83 6.51 -14.52
C MET A 103 6.19 6.74 -13.04
N LEU A 104 6.62 5.70 -12.33
CA LEU A 104 7.05 5.80 -10.93
C LEU A 104 8.27 6.71 -10.75
N SER A 105 9.28 6.59 -11.61
CA SER A 105 10.43 7.52 -11.62
C SER A 105 9.99 8.96 -11.84
N THR A 106 9.02 9.18 -12.72
CA THR A 106 8.49 10.53 -13.01
C THR A 106 7.78 11.11 -11.78
N ILE A 107 6.95 10.32 -11.10
CA ILE A 107 6.30 10.75 -9.85
C ILE A 107 7.33 11.08 -8.78
N ASP A 108 8.37 10.26 -8.65
CA ASP A 108 9.44 10.51 -7.68
C ASP A 108 10.13 11.85 -7.93
N VAL A 109 10.45 12.15 -9.19
CA VAL A 109 11.03 13.45 -9.59
C VAL A 109 10.07 14.61 -9.33
N LEU A 110 8.79 14.49 -9.75
CA LEU A 110 7.80 15.55 -9.60
C LEU A 110 7.40 15.80 -8.14
N SER A 111 7.45 14.78 -7.30
CA SER A 111 7.18 14.89 -5.87
C SER A 111 8.37 15.33 -5.04
N GLY A 112 9.58 15.47 -5.63
CA GLY A 112 10.79 15.79 -4.88
C GLY A 112 11.31 14.62 -4.03
N GLY A 113 11.10 13.37 -4.45
CA GLY A 113 11.58 12.18 -3.74
C GLY A 113 10.63 11.69 -2.63
N ARG A 114 9.32 11.89 -2.76
CA ARG A 114 8.32 11.46 -1.77
C ARG A 114 7.60 10.16 -2.14
N LEU A 115 7.90 9.56 -3.28
CA LEU A 115 7.26 8.33 -3.71
C LEU A 115 7.73 7.13 -2.87
N VAL A 116 6.77 6.27 -2.51
CA VAL A 116 6.99 4.92 -1.97
C VAL A 116 6.20 3.93 -2.81
N VAL A 117 6.84 2.86 -3.24
CA VAL A 117 6.23 1.87 -4.12
C VAL A 117 5.80 0.63 -3.33
N GLY A 118 4.59 0.66 -2.81
CA GLY A 118 3.97 -0.53 -2.24
C GLY A 118 3.47 -1.45 -3.36
N VAL A 119 3.87 -2.71 -3.35
CA VAL A 119 3.63 -3.69 -4.42
C VAL A 119 2.81 -4.89 -3.94
N GLY A 120 1.97 -5.41 -4.83
CA GLY A 120 1.19 -6.61 -4.63
C GLY A 120 1.11 -7.47 -5.88
N VAL A 121 0.64 -8.70 -5.71
CA VAL A 121 0.54 -9.68 -6.81
C VAL A 121 -0.83 -9.67 -7.51
N GLY A 122 -1.85 -9.03 -6.90
CA GLY A 122 -3.25 -9.06 -7.37
C GLY A 122 -4.03 -10.31 -6.92
N TRP A 123 -5.34 -10.18 -6.91
CA TRP A 123 -6.27 -11.23 -6.47
C TRP A 123 -7.42 -11.48 -7.47
N LEU A 124 -7.73 -10.53 -8.35
CA LEU A 124 -8.88 -10.48 -9.24
C LEU A 124 -8.49 -11.01 -10.62
N GLU A 125 -8.75 -12.29 -10.88
CA GLU A 125 -8.33 -12.96 -12.12
C GLU A 125 -8.94 -12.32 -13.37
N GLU A 126 -10.19 -11.86 -13.28
CA GLU A 126 -10.93 -11.22 -14.40
C GLU A 126 -10.30 -9.87 -14.81
N GLU A 127 -9.66 -9.18 -13.89
CA GLU A 127 -8.91 -7.96 -14.21
C GLU A 127 -7.63 -8.30 -15.00
N PHE A 128 -6.93 -9.38 -14.64
CA PHE A 128 -5.78 -9.87 -15.39
C PHE A 128 -6.15 -10.25 -16.83
N GLU A 129 -7.26 -10.95 -17.03
CA GLU A 129 -7.74 -11.33 -18.35
C GLU A 129 -8.08 -10.11 -19.22
N SER A 130 -8.72 -9.09 -18.61
CA SER A 130 -9.16 -7.88 -19.33
C SER A 130 -7.99 -6.96 -19.71
N LEU A 131 -6.85 -7.04 -19.00
CA LEU A 131 -5.67 -6.19 -19.22
C LEU A 131 -4.58 -6.86 -20.08
N ASP A 132 -4.85 -8.06 -20.64
CA ASP A 132 -3.88 -8.83 -21.45
C ASP A 132 -2.52 -9.00 -20.72
N THR A 133 -2.59 -9.35 -19.43
CA THR A 133 -1.42 -9.50 -18.58
C THR A 133 -0.84 -10.93 -18.67
N PRO A 134 0.38 -11.17 -18.15
CA PRO A 134 0.88 -12.52 -17.97
C PRO A 134 -0.08 -13.39 -17.13
N PRO A 135 -0.06 -14.75 -17.30
CA PRO A 135 -1.06 -15.62 -16.69
C PRO A 135 -1.21 -15.44 -15.18
N PHE A 136 -2.43 -15.29 -14.69
CA PHE A 136 -2.76 -15.07 -13.28
C PHE A 136 -2.06 -16.05 -12.33
N LYS A 137 -2.00 -17.34 -12.68
CA LYS A 137 -1.32 -18.38 -11.87
C LYS A 137 0.20 -18.15 -11.72
N ARG A 138 0.79 -17.32 -12.56
CA ARG A 138 2.22 -16.97 -12.52
C ARG A 138 2.48 -15.61 -11.86
N ARG A 139 1.43 -14.86 -11.46
CA ARG A 139 1.50 -13.49 -10.97
C ARG A 139 2.59 -13.22 -9.91
N GLY A 140 2.83 -14.17 -8.99
CA GLY A 140 3.88 -14.03 -7.98
C GLY A 140 5.29 -13.97 -8.58
N LYS A 141 5.59 -14.83 -9.58
CA LYS A 141 6.89 -14.81 -10.27
C LYS A 141 7.04 -13.60 -11.20
N VAL A 142 5.95 -13.21 -11.88
CA VAL A 142 5.90 -11.98 -12.68
C VAL A 142 6.22 -10.77 -11.80
N THR A 143 5.60 -10.69 -10.62
CA THR A 143 5.87 -9.62 -9.65
C THR A 143 7.34 -9.59 -9.24
N ASP A 144 7.93 -10.75 -8.92
CA ASP A 144 9.34 -10.84 -8.52
C ASP A 144 10.27 -10.34 -9.64
N GLU A 145 10.02 -10.74 -10.88
CA GLU A 145 10.81 -10.33 -12.04
C GLU A 145 10.65 -8.83 -12.33
N TYR A 146 9.40 -8.31 -12.30
CA TYR A 146 9.14 -6.90 -12.60
C TYR A 146 9.69 -5.95 -11.53
N ILE A 147 9.71 -6.35 -10.25
CA ILE A 147 10.41 -5.59 -9.20
C ILE A 147 11.92 -5.53 -9.50
N SER A 148 12.51 -6.61 -9.98
CA SER A 148 13.93 -6.61 -10.37
C SER A 148 14.19 -5.66 -11.54
N ILE A 149 13.28 -5.63 -12.53
CA ILE A 149 13.33 -4.69 -13.66
C ILE A 149 13.24 -3.24 -13.17
N PHE A 150 12.34 -2.93 -12.22
CA PHE A 150 12.25 -1.59 -11.66
C PHE A 150 13.58 -1.14 -11.06
N LYS A 151 14.17 -1.98 -10.20
CA LYS A 151 15.45 -1.69 -9.55
C LYS A 151 16.57 -1.50 -10.58
N GLU A 152 16.66 -2.37 -11.56
CA GLU A 152 17.65 -2.29 -12.63
C GLU A 152 17.50 -0.98 -13.45
N LEU A 153 16.27 -0.65 -13.87
CA LEU A 153 15.98 0.58 -14.60
C LEU A 153 16.31 1.84 -13.77
N TRP A 154 16.14 1.80 -12.45
CA TRP A 154 16.39 2.96 -11.58
C TRP A 154 17.87 3.13 -11.23
N SER A 155 18.63 2.03 -11.10
CA SER A 155 20.03 2.07 -10.64
C SER A 155 21.08 2.04 -11.76
N GLU A 156 20.89 1.14 -12.75
CA GLU A 156 21.91 0.89 -13.76
C GLU A 156 21.99 2.00 -14.82
N GLU A 157 23.19 2.29 -15.33
CA GLU A 157 23.41 3.30 -16.38
C GLU A 157 22.88 2.83 -17.73
N GLU A 158 23.16 1.59 -18.09
CA GLU A 158 22.70 0.92 -19.30
C GLU A 158 21.92 -0.35 -18.95
N PRO A 159 20.72 -0.23 -18.41
CA PRO A 159 19.93 -1.39 -17.98
C PRO A 159 19.58 -2.27 -19.16
N SER A 160 19.63 -3.60 -18.93
CA SER A 160 19.19 -4.62 -19.87
C SER A 160 18.64 -5.80 -19.08
N HIS A 161 17.62 -6.48 -19.58
CA HIS A 161 16.99 -7.60 -18.88
C HIS A 161 16.71 -8.76 -19.82
N ASP A 162 16.97 -9.97 -19.35
CA ASP A 162 16.68 -11.21 -20.07
C ASP A 162 15.99 -12.20 -19.09
N GLY A 163 14.69 -12.00 -18.90
CA GLY A 163 13.86 -12.73 -17.93
C GLY A 163 12.91 -13.73 -18.56
N GLU A 164 12.15 -14.41 -17.73
CA GLU A 164 11.13 -15.38 -18.16
C GLU A 164 9.89 -14.70 -18.76
N PHE A 165 9.52 -13.53 -18.23
CA PHE A 165 8.29 -12.81 -18.58
C PHE A 165 8.53 -11.55 -19.37
N TYR A 166 9.74 -10.99 -19.29
CA TYR A 166 10.07 -9.76 -19.98
C TYR A 166 11.55 -9.69 -20.35
N SER A 167 11.85 -9.15 -21.52
CA SER A 167 13.24 -8.97 -21.97
C SER A 167 13.39 -7.65 -22.72
N PHE A 168 14.52 -6.97 -22.53
CA PHE A 168 14.89 -5.81 -23.32
C PHE A 168 16.42 -5.70 -23.44
N LYS A 169 16.86 -5.13 -24.56
CA LYS A 169 18.28 -4.85 -24.84
C LYS A 169 18.74 -3.60 -24.07
N PRO A 170 20.06 -3.38 -23.90
CA PRO A 170 20.56 -2.17 -23.27
C PRO A 170 19.90 -0.92 -23.81
N LEU A 171 19.43 -0.07 -22.90
CA LEU A 171 18.72 1.16 -23.25
C LEU A 171 19.07 2.32 -22.31
N HIS A 172 18.82 3.54 -22.76
CA HIS A 172 18.92 4.71 -21.91
C HIS A 172 17.61 4.91 -21.14
N PHE A 173 17.68 4.81 -19.81
CA PHE A 173 16.58 5.17 -18.94
C PHE A 173 16.91 6.49 -18.23
N SER A 174 16.61 7.59 -18.90
CA SER A 174 16.84 8.96 -18.39
C SER A 174 15.74 9.41 -17.43
N HIS A 175 16.04 10.41 -16.59
CA HIS A 175 15.26 10.81 -15.44
C HIS A 175 15.07 9.64 -14.46
N LYS A 176 16.20 9.20 -13.92
CA LYS A 176 16.21 8.29 -12.76
C LYS A 176 15.43 8.93 -11.60
N PRO A 177 14.87 8.14 -10.67
CA PRO A 177 14.31 8.68 -9.44
C PRO A 177 15.29 9.60 -8.71
N ILE A 178 14.79 10.56 -7.94
CA ILE A 178 15.61 11.37 -7.02
C ILE A 178 16.17 10.50 -5.90
N GLN A 179 15.34 9.64 -5.36
CA GLN A 179 15.73 8.68 -4.33
C GLN A 179 16.74 7.66 -4.90
N ARG A 180 17.74 7.28 -4.11
CA ARG A 180 18.80 6.34 -4.52
C ARG A 180 18.82 5.11 -3.60
N PRO A 181 18.92 3.90 -4.17
CA PRO A 181 19.00 3.51 -5.59
C PRO A 181 17.67 3.61 -6.36
N GLY A 182 16.56 3.89 -5.68
CA GLY A 182 15.20 4.09 -6.19
C GLY A 182 14.24 4.39 -5.04
N PRO A 183 12.95 4.63 -5.31
CA PRO A 183 11.93 4.74 -4.29
C PRO A 183 11.88 3.49 -3.41
N PRO A 184 11.65 3.62 -2.08
CA PRO A 184 11.48 2.46 -1.21
C PRO A 184 10.36 1.54 -1.70
N ILE A 185 10.58 0.22 -1.62
CA ILE A 185 9.61 -0.79 -2.02
C ILE A 185 9.01 -1.43 -0.77
N TRP A 186 7.70 -1.36 -0.63
CA TRP A 186 6.94 -2.07 0.38
C TRP A 186 6.22 -3.26 -0.26
N VAL A 187 6.16 -4.41 0.40
CA VAL A 187 5.44 -5.58 -0.12
C VAL A 187 4.20 -5.85 0.72
N GLY A 188 3.05 -5.82 0.05
CA GLY A 188 1.76 -6.17 0.63
C GLY A 188 1.54 -7.68 0.78
N GLY A 189 0.60 -8.03 1.64
CA GLY A 189 0.16 -9.40 1.90
C GLY A 189 0.83 -10.06 3.09
N GLN A 190 0.22 -11.18 3.54
CA GLN A 190 0.58 -11.88 4.79
C GLN A 190 1.08 -13.30 4.56
N SER A 191 1.04 -13.78 3.31
CA SER A 191 1.53 -15.13 3.02
C SER A 191 3.05 -15.21 3.21
N ARG A 192 3.55 -16.39 3.57
CA ARG A 192 4.99 -16.63 3.63
C ARG A 192 5.71 -16.39 2.31
N ALA A 193 5.00 -16.46 1.18
CA ALA A 193 5.54 -16.06 -0.11
C ALA A 193 5.75 -14.54 -0.19
N ALA A 194 4.82 -13.74 0.34
CA ALA A 194 4.97 -12.30 0.44
C ALA A 194 6.12 -11.93 1.39
N ILE A 195 6.21 -12.54 2.56
CA ILE A 195 7.30 -12.32 3.53
C ILE A 195 8.67 -12.66 2.91
N ARG A 196 8.78 -13.77 2.18
CA ARG A 196 10.03 -14.09 1.46
C ARG A 196 10.38 -13.06 0.39
N ARG A 197 9.38 -12.46 -0.26
CA ARG A 197 9.59 -11.35 -1.21
C ARG A 197 10.08 -10.11 -0.50
N VAL A 198 9.50 -9.75 0.65
CA VAL A 198 10.01 -8.68 1.51
C VAL A 198 11.50 -8.88 1.78
N VAL A 199 11.86 -10.01 2.36
CA VAL A 199 13.24 -10.29 2.77
C VAL A 199 14.22 -10.30 1.59
N LYS A 200 13.79 -10.71 0.40
CA LYS A 200 14.66 -10.75 -0.78
C LYS A 200 14.85 -9.40 -1.45
N MET A 201 13.83 -8.55 -1.48
CA MET A 201 13.86 -7.44 -2.44
C MET A 201 13.12 -6.17 -2.00
N ALA A 202 12.63 -6.08 -0.76
CA ALA A 202 11.88 -4.91 -0.32
C ALA A 202 12.49 -4.23 0.92
N ASP A 203 12.00 -3.03 1.21
CA ASP A 203 12.44 -2.19 2.33
C ASP A 203 11.42 -2.22 3.48
N ALA A 204 10.18 -2.67 3.21
CA ALA A 204 9.19 -2.88 4.25
C ALA A 204 8.20 -4.01 3.94
N TRP A 205 7.69 -4.61 5.01
CA TRP A 205 6.49 -5.45 5.00
C TRP A 205 5.26 -4.58 5.23
N HIS A 206 4.26 -4.67 4.33
CA HIS A 206 3.04 -3.87 4.38
C HIS A 206 1.77 -4.75 4.44
N PRO A 207 1.52 -5.41 5.59
CA PRO A 207 0.35 -6.24 5.78
C PRO A 207 -0.92 -5.41 6.06
N VAL A 208 -2.08 -6.05 5.83
CA VAL A 208 -3.38 -5.59 6.32
C VAL A 208 -3.68 -6.33 7.62
N GLY A 209 -3.96 -5.63 8.69
CA GLY A 209 -4.35 -6.22 9.98
C GLY A 209 -5.63 -5.63 10.54
N ALA A 210 -6.05 -6.14 11.69
CA ALA A 210 -7.27 -5.73 12.40
C ALA A 210 -8.55 -5.76 11.55
N ASN A 211 -8.55 -6.55 10.48
CA ASN A 211 -9.70 -6.77 9.59
C ASN A 211 -10.30 -8.15 9.90
N PRO A 212 -11.63 -8.32 9.97
CA PRO A 212 -12.26 -9.60 10.30
C PRO A 212 -11.87 -10.78 9.38
N ALA A 213 -11.61 -10.52 8.11
CA ALA A 213 -11.15 -11.53 7.15
C ALA A 213 -9.63 -11.76 7.20
N SER A 214 -8.89 -10.86 7.83
CA SER A 214 -7.44 -10.87 7.92
C SER A 214 -7.02 -10.21 9.26
N PRO A 215 -7.25 -10.89 10.38
CA PRO A 215 -7.10 -10.29 11.72
C PRO A 215 -5.67 -9.80 11.95
N LEU A 216 -4.68 -10.65 11.69
CA LEU A 216 -3.29 -10.38 12.00
C LEU A 216 -3.12 -9.73 13.38
N GLU A 217 -3.73 -10.39 14.38
CA GLU A 217 -3.61 -9.96 15.76
C GLU A 217 -2.12 -9.90 16.17
N PRO A 218 -1.74 -9.11 17.19
CA PRO A 218 -0.34 -8.99 17.60
C PRO A 218 0.38 -10.33 17.82
N SER A 219 -0.31 -11.33 18.36
CA SER A 219 0.23 -12.69 18.53
C SER A 219 0.47 -13.42 17.19
N GLU A 220 -0.41 -13.22 16.20
CA GLU A 220 -0.25 -13.78 14.86
C GLU A 220 0.86 -13.04 14.10
N MET A 221 0.91 -11.72 14.23
CA MET A 221 1.98 -10.89 13.63
C MET A 221 3.35 -11.29 14.17
N SER A 222 3.49 -11.55 15.47
CA SER A 222 4.74 -12.02 16.08
C SER A 222 5.25 -13.31 15.43
N VAL A 223 4.38 -14.28 15.16
CA VAL A 223 4.76 -15.53 14.47
C VAL A 223 5.30 -15.29 13.06
N GLU A 224 4.70 -14.36 12.34
CA GLU A 224 5.16 -14.03 10.99
C GLU A 224 6.44 -13.16 11.00
N ILE A 225 6.66 -12.36 12.05
CA ILE A 225 7.93 -11.66 12.29
C ILE A 225 9.05 -12.67 12.59
N ASP A 226 8.82 -13.65 13.45
CA ASP A 226 9.78 -14.71 13.76
C ASP A 226 10.16 -15.49 12.47
N TYR A 227 9.17 -15.74 11.60
CA TYR A 227 9.44 -16.36 10.30
C TYR A 227 10.28 -15.44 9.40
N MET A 228 10.00 -14.14 9.37
CA MET A 228 10.78 -13.15 8.62
C MET A 228 12.23 -13.10 9.11
N ASP A 229 12.43 -13.08 10.43
CA ASP A 229 13.75 -13.06 11.06
C ASP A 229 14.56 -14.32 10.72
N SER A 230 13.94 -15.50 10.87
CA SER A 230 14.58 -16.77 10.48
C SER A 230 14.94 -16.83 8.99
N TYR A 231 14.12 -16.20 8.13
CA TYR A 231 14.42 -16.17 6.70
C TYR A 231 15.50 -15.14 6.35
N CYS A 232 15.58 -14.03 7.08
CA CYS A 232 16.70 -13.07 7.00
C CYS A 232 18.02 -13.75 7.35
N GLU A 233 18.08 -14.47 8.47
CA GLU A 233 19.26 -15.24 8.88
C GLU A 233 19.67 -16.26 7.79
N LYS A 234 18.69 -16.99 7.26
CA LYS A 234 18.94 -18.01 6.22
C LYS A 234 19.62 -17.46 4.98
N ILE A 235 19.31 -16.23 4.56
CA ILE A 235 19.87 -15.64 3.33
C ILE A 235 20.93 -14.58 3.59
N GLY A 236 21.27 -14.31 4.85
CA GLY A 236 22.28 -13.33 5.25
C GLY A 236 21.84 -11.88 5.08
N ARG A 237 20.53 -11.58 5.16
CA ARG A 237 20.01 -10.21 5.11
C ARG A 237 19.90 -9.62 6.50
N ASN A 238 20.35 -8.38 6.66
CA ASN A 238 20.17 -7.66 7.91
C ASN A 238 18.67 -7.31 8.12
N ARG A 239 18.08 -7.86 9.19
CA ARG A 239 16.66 -7.63 9.54
C ARG A 239 16.33 -6.15 9.80
N SER A 240 17.28 -5.38 10.32
CA SER A 240 17.08 -3.96 10.62
C SER A 240 16.87 -3.07 9.39
N GLU A 241 17.13 -3.60 8.19
CA GLU A 241 16.85 -2.91 6.92
C GLU A 241 15.38 -3.03 6.48
N ILE A 242 14.56 -3.79 7.22
CA ILE A 242 13.16 -4.05 6.86
C ILE A 242 12.24 -3.45 7.91
N SER A 243 11.49 -2.44 7.52
CA SER A 243 10.44 -1.83 8.34
C SER A 243 9.14 -2.65 8.29
N ILE A 244 8.23 -2.38 9.23
CA ILE A 244 6.87 -2.93 9.22
C ILE A 244 5.89 -1.77 9.16
N VAL A 245 5.03 -1.77 8.14
CA VAL A 245 4.02 -0.73 7.87
C VAL A 245 2.65 -1.38 7.87
N LEU A 246 1.90 -1.23 8.95
CA LEU A 246 0.59 -1.86 9.10
C LEU A 246 -0.51 -1.02 8.46
N LYS A 247 -1.33 -1.62 7.61
CA LYS A 247 -2.61 -1.06 7.19
C LYS A 247 -3.72 -1.56 8.11
N ALA A 248 -4.46 -0.65 8.72
CA ALA A 248 -5.55 -0.96 9.64
C ALA A 248 -6.81 -0.14 9.35
N PRO A 249 -8.01 -0.75 9.46
CA PRO A 249 -9.26 0.01 9.45
C PRO A 249 -9.39 0.85 10.74
N VAL A 250 -10.19 1.90 10.68
CA VAL A 250 -10.68 2.61 11.88
C VAL A 250 -12.18 2.48 11.91
N TYR A 251 -12.67 1.80 12.92
CA TYR A 251 -14.09 1.55 13.10
C TYR A 251 -14.76 2.64 13.94
N ASP A 252 -16.05 2.85 13.71
CA ASP A 252 -16.85 3.75 14.55
C ASP A 252 -17.00 3.19 15.97
N LYS A 253 -17.25 4.07 16.95
CA LYS A 253 -17.29 3.77 18.40
C LYS A 253 -18.17 2.59 18.79
N GLU A 254 -19.20 2.30 18.00
CA GLU A 254 -20.23 1.30 18.30
C GLU A 254 -20.00 -0.08 17.68
N ASN A 255 -18.93 -0.26 16.90
CA ASN A 255 -18.65 -1.52 16.20
C ASN A 255 -18.04 -2.57 17.13
N SER A 256 -18.92 -3.30 17.85
CA SER A 256 -18.57 -4.54 18.55
C SER A 256 -18.91 -5.76 17.68
N PHE A 257 -18.03 -6.74 17.61
CA PHE A 257 -18.27 -8.00 16.93
C PHE A 257 -18.36 -9.13 17.99
N GLY A 258 -19.49 -9.82 18.07
CA GLY A 258 -19.67 -10.93 19.00
C GLY A 258 -19.52 -10.55 20.47
N GLY A 259 -19.83 -9.31 20.86
CA GLY A 259 -19.74 -8.83 22.25
C GLY A 259 -18.33 -8.35 22.67
N ASN A 260 -17.31 -8.53 21.85
CA ASN A 260 -15.95 -8.03 22.10
C ASN A 260 -15.67 -6.77 21.27
N ARG A 261 -14.91 -5.81 21.87
CA ARG A 261 -14.43 -4.64 21.14
C ARG A 261 -13.49 -5.06 19.99
N ARG A 262 -13.69 -4.50 18.80
CA ARG A 262 -12.73 -4.64 17.71
C ARG A 262 -11.51 -3.75 17.95
N ARG A 263 -10.34 -4.19 17.50
CA ARG A 263 -9.16 -3.32 17.43
C ARG A 263 -9.45 -2.12 16.53
N PHE A 264 -8.84 -0.99 16.86
CA PHE A 264 -9.06 0.29 16.19
C PHE A 264 -10.53 0.76 16.20
N SER A 265 -11.28 0.41 17.25
CA SER A 265 -12.60 0.97 17.57
C SER A 265 -12.62 1.46 19.01
N GLY A 266 -13.66 2.20 19.39
CA GLY A 266 -13.86 2.70 20.75
C GLY A 266 -13.36 4.13 20.98
N ASN A 267 -12.88 4.41 22.20
CA ASN A 267 -12.35 5.74 22.55
C ASN A 267 -10.86 5.89 22.15
N PRO A 268 -10.31 7.11 22.17
CA PRO A 268 -8.91 7.36 21.79
C PRO A 268 -7.91 6.54 22.56
N GLU A 269 -8.07 6.39 23.88
CA GLU A 269 -7.15 5.65 24.74
C GLU A 269 -7.09 4.17 24.36
N GLN A 270 -8.23 3.60 23.93
CA GLN A 270 -8.30 2.22 23.47
C GLN A 270 -7.58 2.03 22.13
N ILE A 271 -7.73 2.98 21.19
CA ILE A 271 -7.03 2.94 19.90
C ILE A 271 -5.53 3.16 20.09
N VAL A 272 -5.13 4.09 20.97
CA VAL A 272 -3.72 4.29 21.34
C VAL A 272 -3.12 3.02 21.94
N ALA A 273 -3.86 2.31 22.81
CA ALA A 273 -3.41 1.02 23.36
C ALA A 273 -3.22 -0.04 22.26
N ASP A 274 -4.17 -0.14 21.32
CA ASP A 274 -4.06 -1.05 20.18
C ASP A 274 -2.82 -0.74 19.33
N ILE A 275 -2.56 0.54 19.03
CA ILE A 275 -1.39 0.98 18.27
C ILE A 275 -0.09 0.61 18.98
N LYS A 276 -0.02 0.83 20.32
CA LYS A 276 1.16 0.50 21.12
C LYS A 276 1.46 -1.00 21.14
N GLU A 277 0.47 -1.86 21.08
CA GLU A 277 0.71 -3.31 20.96
C GLU A 277 1.45 -3.65 19.65
N TYR A 278 1.08 -3.05 18.53
CA TYR A 278 1.79 -3.23 17.25
C TYR A 278 3.16 -2.52 17.22
N GLU A 279 3.27 -1.33 17.83
CA GLU A 279 4.55 -0.63 17.97
C GLU A 279 5.58 -1.46 18.74
N ASN A 280 5.16 -2.17 19.80
CA ASN A 280 6.01 -3.08 20.56
C ASN A 280 6.52 -4.28 19.74
N LEU A 281 5.86 -4.62 18.64
CA LEU A 281 6.31 -5.62 17.67
C LEU A 281 7.21 -5.04 16.57
N GLY A 282 7.53 -3.74 16.62
CA GLY A 282 8.37 -3.06 15.65
C GLY A 282 7.63 -2.44 14.46
N VAL A 283 6.30 -2.33 14.52
CA VAL A 283 5.55 -1.52 13.55
C VAL A 283 5.96 -0.05 13.74
N SER A 284 6.48 0.55 12.69
CA SER A 284 6.98 1.93 12.69
C SER A 284 6.05 2.93 11.99
N HIS A 285 5.10 2.44 11.21
CA HIS A 285 4.17 3.25 10.44
C HIS A 285 2.81 2.54 10.39
N ILE A 286 1.73 3.28 10.65
CA ILE A 286 0.35 2.77 10.54
C ILE A 286 -0.42 3.59 9.50
N VAL A 287 -1.02 2.90 8.55
CA VAL A 287 -1.93 3.48 7.56
C VAL A 287 -3.37 3.24 8.03
N LEU A 288 -4.08 4.30 8.35
CA LEU A 288 -5.45 4.26 8.86
C LEU A 288 -6.48 4.50 7.76
N ASP A 289 -7.50 3.64 7.67
CA ASP A 289 -8.58 3.83 6.71
C ASP A 289 -9.65 4.78 7.29
N THR A 290 -9.55 6.05 6.90
CA THR A 290 -10.45 7.13 7.33
C THR A 290 -11.60 7.39 6.36
N ARG A 291 -11.70 6.63 5.27
CA ARG A 291 -12.65 6.89 4.20
C ARG A 291 -14.10 6.82 4.67
N SER A 292 -14.91 7.71 4.13
CA SER A 292 -16.36 7.78 4.25
C SER A 292 -16.94 8.15 2.89
N ALA A 293 -18.23 7.92 2.66
CA ALA A 293 -18.93 8.45 1.50
C ALA A 293 -19.19 9.98 1.60
N ASP A 294 -19.04 10.54 2.78
CA ASP A 294 -19.24 11.96 3.09
C ASP A 294 -17.89 12.65 3.37
N LEU A 295 -17.61 13.74 2.65
CA LEU A 295 -16.36 14.49 2.77
C LEU A 295 -16.15 15.06 4.18
N ASN A 296 -17.19 15.66 4.77
CA ASN A 296 -17.06 16.28 6.09
C ASN A 296 -16.78 15.22 7.16
N LYS A 297 -17.47 14.08 7.10
CA LYS A 297 -17.20 12.96 8.01
C LYS A 297 -15.79 12.43 7.86
N SER A 298 -15.25 12.37 6.63
CA SER A 298 -13.85 11.98 6.43
C SER A 298 -12.89 12.97 7.10
N LEU A 299 -13.10 14.28 6.91
CA LEU A 299 -12.26 15.32 7.50
C LEU A 299 -12.38 15.34 9.04
N GLU A 300 -13.59 15.28 9.59
CA GLU A 300 -13.84 15.21 11.04
C GLU A 300 -13.15 13.99 11.68
N LYS A 301 -13.18 12.84 10.99
CA LYS A 301 -12.48 11.63 11.45
C LYS A 301 -10.97 11.80 11.43
N MET A 302 -10.42 12.48 10.43
CA MET A 302 -9.00 12.78 10.34
C MET A 302 -8.56 13.76 11.43
N ASP A 303 -9.32 14.83 11.70
CA ASP A 303 -9.08 15.76 12.80
C ASP A 303 -9.06 15.04 14.14
N TRP A 304 -10.10 14.25 14.41
CA TRP A 304 -10.19 13.46 15.64
C TRP A 304 -9.01 12.51 15.84
N LEU A 305 -8.55 11.82 14.78
CA LEU A 305 -7.38 10.95 14.85
C LEU A 305 -6.10 11.74 15.11
N SER A 306 -5.93 12.90 14.47
CA SER A 306 -4.77 13.75 14.67
C SER A 306 -4.68 14.29 16.10
N GLU A 307 -5.79 14.82 16.62
CA GLU A 307 -5.84 15.46 17.92
C GLU A 307 -5.79 14.46 19.07
N GLU A 308 -6.57 13.38 18.99
CA GLU A 308 -6.81 12.49 20.12
C GLU A 308 -5.95 11.23 20.12
N VAL A 309 -5.46 10.78 18.94
CA VAL A 309 -4.71 9.53 18.83
C VAL A 309 -3.25 9.80 18.48
N MET A 310 -2.99 10.49 17.35
CA MET A 310 -1.63 10.69 16.85
C MET A 310 -0.79 11.56 17.79
N SER A 311 -1.42 12.49 18.52
CA SER A 311 -0.76 13.33 19.55
C SER A 311 -0.04 12.52 20.64
N SER A 312 -0.50 11.29 20.92
CA SER A 312 0.13 10.39 21.90
C SER A 312 1.46 9.75 21.43
N PHE A 313 1.85 9.96 20.16
CA PHE A 313 3.05 9.38 19.54
C PHE A 313 4.01 10.44 18.97
N ARG A 314 3.70 11.72 19.16
CA ARG A 314 4.49 12.90 18.72
C ARG A 314 5.35 13.48 19.82
#